data_16983ad0e25405d2784771b0d357d953
#
_entry.id   16983ad0e25405d2784771b0d357d953
#
_cell.length_a   1.000
_cell.length_b   1.000
_cell.length_c   1.000
_cell.angle_alpha   90.00
_cell.angle_beta   90.00
_cell.angle_gamma   90.00
#
_symmetry.space_group_name_H-M   'P 1'
#
loop_
_entity.id
_entity.type
_entity.pdbx_description
1 polymer ?
#
loop_
_entity_poly.entity_id
_entity_poly.type
_entity_poly.pdbx_seq_one_letter_code
_entity_poly.pdbx_strand_id
1 'polypeptide(L)'
;MKFGMRVAIGVFVTSLAGALFVIKDAGKMEIAEEAGRFLAKESCFCHWNGQEGRYVLAELLGGQSYFEPNQALAESDAGKEKLAVVENRELQEGQIPKPSEPLIGDVEEEQPAVEVSSWVVRHKNNAVEQLRESLSVDYLWKNFYIIDSTTSVTKKQFDVAAMLHKNLKLKKEKGKKQILIYHTHGASEEFSDSKKNDINDSVVGVGTELTKELEKRGYSVYHDTTRYDSINGGNDRSLAYNKSLEGVQNIRKKNPGIKVLIDLHRDSVGKGKHTYTTIQGKKTAIVMFFNGMSRTKSGAIPYLYNPNLQGNLAFSLQMKCTAMEYYEGFTKPIYLKGYRYNLHLEPRSLLIELGNENNTVEEAKNAAAPLADVLDKVLSQ
;
A
#
# COMPACT_ATOMS: atom_id res chain seq x y z
N MET A 1 -14.69 8.44 61.06
CA MET A 1 -14.22 7.74 59.85
C MET A 1 -15.42 7.55 58.94
N LYS A 2 -15.54 8.41 57.92
CA LYS A 2 -16.58 8.24 56.90
C LYS A 2 -15.94 7.47 55.73
N PHE A 3 -16.27 6.20 55.62
CA PHE A 3 -15.97 5.40 54.45
C PHE A 3 -16.90 5.87 53.32
N GLY A 4 -16.40 6.69 52.44
CA GLY A 4 -17.06 7.01 51.20
C GLY A 4 -16.91 5.83 50.26
N MET A 5 -17.94 5.02 50.16
CA MET A 5 -18.03 3.97 49.13
C MET A 5 -18.16 4.62 47.76
N ARG A 6 -17.08 4.64 47.02
CA ARG A 6 -17.09 5.11 45.63
C ARG A 6 -17.49 3.95 44.75
N VAL A 7 -18.65 4.05 44.14
CA VAL A 7 -19.22 3.02 43.26
C VAL A 7 -18.53 3.08 41.92
N ALA A 8 -17.92 1.97 41.52
CA ALA A 8 -17.53 1.77 40.12
C ALA A 8 -18.82 1.47 39.33
N ILE A 9 -19.24 2.39 38.49
CA ILE A 9 -20.40 2.17 37.63
C ILE A 9 -19.87 1.51 36.35
N GLY A 10 -20.06 0.20 36.24
CA GLY A 10 -19.91 -0.52 34.99
C GLY A 10 -21.27 -0.56 34.30
N VAL A 11 -21.36 -0.01 33.12
CA VAL A 11 -22.56 -0.15 32.28
C VAL A 11 -22.28 -1.23 31.23
N PHE A 12 -22.98 -2.34 31.35
CA PHE A 12 -23.02 -3.36 30.33
C PHE A 12 -24.14 -3.05 29.34
N VAL A 13 -23.82 -2.74 28.13
CA VAL A 13 -24.81 -2.71 27.06
C VAL A 13 -24.78 -4.06 26.37
N THR A 14 -25.68 -4.94 26.79
CA THR A 14 -25.92 -6.21 26.14
C THR A 14 -26.87 -5.98 24.97
N SER A 15 -26.40 -6.17 23.87
CA SER A 15 -27.00 -6.38 22.56
C SER A 15 -26.28 -5.53 21.51
N LEU A 16 -25.30 -6.11 20.87
CA LEU A 16 -24.63 -5.58 19.66
C LEU A 16 -23.89 -4.24 19.77
N ALA A 17 -23.83 -3.61 20.90
CA ALA A 17 -23.12 -2.34 21.07
C ALA A 17 -22.42 -2.32 22.45
N GLY A 18 -21.19 -2.73 22.50
CA GLY A 18 -20.14 -2.46 23.49
C GLY A 18 -20.47 -2.30 24.98
N ALA A 19 -19.50 -2.61 25.80
CA ALA A 19 -19.51 -2.30 27.25
C ALA A 19 -18.68 -1.04 27.49
N LEU A 20 -19.23 -0.06 28.18
CA LEU A 20 -18.52 1.14 28.62
C LEU A 20 -18.17 0.99 30.10
N PHE A 21 -16.89 0.98 30.46
CA PHE A 21 -16.43 1.05 31.82
C PHE A 21 -15.81 2.41 32.11
N VAL A 22 -16.30 3.10 33.12
CA VAL A 22 -15.67 4.30 33.65
C VAL A 22 -15.16 3.98 35.05
N ILE A 23 -13.85 3.82 35.22
CA ILE A 23 -13.21 3.62 36.52
C ILE A 23 -12.58 4.95 36.94
N LYS A 24 -13.06 5.47 38.08
CA LYS A 24 -12.68 6.79 38.59
C LYS A 24 -12.00 6.67 39.94
N ASP A 25 -10.96 5.90 40.09
CA ASP A 25 -10.08 6.00 41.26
C ASP A 25 -8.74 5.25 41.12
N ALA A 26 -7.67 5.93 41.48
CA ALA A 26 -6.31 5.41 41.38
C ALA A 26 -5.93 4.35 42.42
N GLY A 27 -6.75 4.15 43.43
CA GLY A 27 -6.50 3.21 44.54
C GLY A 27 -6.84 1.74 44.26
N LYS A 28 -7.30 1.40 43.02
CA LYS A 28 -7.67 0.04 42.59
C LYS A 28 -7.10 -0.35 41.29
N MET A 29 -5.90 0.10 41.00
CA MET A 29 -5.19 -0.18 39.73
C MET A 29 -5.00 -1.68 39.48
N GLU A 30 -4.75 -2.48 40.49
CA GLU A 30 -4.51 -3.93 40.35
C GLU A 30 -5.72 -4.68 39.79
N ILE A 31 -6.92 -4.38 40.31
CA ILE A 31 -8.18 -5.00 39.83
C ILE A 31 -8.53 -4.53 38.43
N ALA A 32 -8.26 -3.27 38.10
CA ALA A 32 -8.52 -2.72 36.80
C ALA A 32 -7.54 -3.29 35.75
N GLU A 33 -6.28 -3.53 36.12
CA GLU A 33 -5.26 -4.16 35.27
C GLU A 33 -5.59 -5.62 34.99
N GLU A 34 -6.06 -6.38 36.00
CA GLU A 34 -6.48 -7.77 35.84
C GLU A 34 -7.75 -7.91 34.99
N ALA A 35 -8.74 -7.02 35.19
CA ALA A 35 -9.91 -6.93 34.33
C ALA A 35 -9.59 -6.51 32.92
N GLY A 36 -8.64 -5.59 32.71
CA GLY A 36 -8.17 -5.19 31.39
C GLY A 36 -7.43 -6.31 30.66
N ARG A 37 -6.62 -7.08 31.37
CA ARG A 37 -5.95 -8.29 30.82
C ARG A 37 -6.94 -9.39 30.46
N PHE A 38 -7.99 -9.58 31.26
CA PHE A 38 -9.06 -10.52 30.97
C PHE A 38 -9.86 -10.12 29.73
N LEU A 39 -10.26 -8.86 29.62
CA LEU A 39 -11.00 -8.32 28.46
C LEU A 39 -10.16 -8.33 27.18
N ALA A 40 -8.86 -8.06 27.26
CA ALA A 40 -7.94 -8.16 26.12
C ALA A 40 -7.74 -9.60 25.64
N LYS A 41 -7.90 -10.57 26.52
CA LYS A 41 -7.80 -12.00 26.22
C LYS A 41 -9.04 -12.57 25.53
N GLU A 42 -10.20 -11.96 25.80
CA GLU A 42 -11.52 -12.45 25.36
C GLU A 42 -12.12 -11.68 24.18
N SER A 43 -11.32 -10.96 23.39
CA SER A 43 -11.74 -10.27 22.16
C SER A 43 -12.09 -8.76 22.26
N CYS A 44 -11.80 -8.09 23.36
CA CYS A 44 -11.93 -6.65 23.43
C CYS A 44 -10.57 -5.97 23.35
N PHE A 45 -10.38 -5.05 22.39
CA PHE A 45 -9.16 -4.27 22.25
C PHE A 45 -9.11 -3.17 23.31
N CYS A 46 -8.36 -3.40 24.38
CA CYS A 46 -8.02 -2.37 25.35
C CYS A 46 -6.51 -2.10 25.29
N HIS A 47 -6.12 -0.85 25.11
CA HIS A 47 -4.73 -0.42 25.23
C HIS A 47 -4.52 0.20 26.61
N TRP A 48 -3.47 -0.27 27.32
CA TRP A 48 -3.05 0.31 28.59
C TRP A 48 -2.04 1.43 28.33
N ASN A 49 -2.39 2.67 28.67
CA ASN A 49 -1.47 3.79 28.69
C ASN A 49 -0.89 3.95 30.11
N GLY A 50 0.30 3.43 30.33
CA GLY A 50 0.97 3.40 31.63
C GLY A 50 1.32 4.77 32.21
N GLN A 51 1.32 5.85 31.45
CA GLN A 51 1.64 7.20 31.95
C GLN A 51 0.44 7.92 32.54
N GLU A 52 -0.79 7.60 32.12
CA GLU A 52 -2.00 8.28 32.59
C GLU A 52 -2.93 7.39 33.39
N GLY A 53 -2.63 6.11 33.56
CA GLY A 53 -3.48 5.18 34.28
C GLY A 53 -4.88 4.98 33.66
N ARG A 54 -5.03 5.14 32.36
CA ARG A 54 -6.29 5.04 31.63
C ARG A 54 -6.30 3.86 30.68
N TYR A 55 -7.40 3.12 30.69
CA TYR A 55 -7.72 2.22 29.58
C TYR A 55 -8.46 3.01 28.51
N VAL A 56 -7.90 3.05 27.31
CA VAL A 56 -8.60 3.58 26.14
C VAL A 56 -9.27 2.41 25.45
N LEU A 57 -10.60 2.36 25.51
CA LEU A 57 -11.38 1.47 24.65
C LEU A 57 -11.27 2.02 23.23
N ALA A 58 -10.64 1.26 22.35
CA ALA A 58 -10.73 1.53 20.92
C ALA A 58 -12.21 1.39 20.53
N GLU A 59 -12.73 2.41 19.87
CA GLU A 59 -14.16 2.57 19.58
C GLU A 59 -14.79 1.33 18.98
N LEU A 60 -15.74 0.77 19.68
CA LEU A 60 -16.57 -0.36 19.25
C LEU A 60 -17.77 0.08 18.39
N LEU A 61 -17.90 1.36 18.08
CA LEU A 61 -19.04 1.91 17.35
C LEU A 61 -18.60 2.48 16.00
N GLY A 62 -18.48 1.60 14.99
CA GLY A 62 -18.48 2.00 13.58
C GLY A 62 -17.24 2.75 13.06
N GLY A 63 -16.30 3.09 13.92
CA GLY A 63 -15.01 3.66 13.58
C GLY A 63 -13.92 2.66 13.93
N GLN A 64 -13.39 1.96 12.96
CA GLN A 64 -12.24 1.10 13.19
C GLN A 64 -11.01 2.00 13.34
N SER A 65 -10.66 2.38 14.57
CA SER A 65 -9.36 2.95 14.85
C SER A 65 -8.33 1.81 14.82
N TYR A 66 -7.58 1.74 13.75
CA TYR A 66 -6.50 0.78 13.63
C TYR A 66 -5.23 1.40 14.20
N PHE A 67 -4.95 1.09 15.45
CA PHE A 67 -3.63 1.33 16.01
C PHE A 67 -2.73 0.17 15.54
N GLU A 68 -1.69 0.47 14.77
CA GLU A 68 -0.67 -0.51 14.40
C GLU A 68 0.39 -0.54 15.52
N PRO A 69 0.35 -1.52 16.46
CA PRO A 69 1.24 -1.50 17.64
C PRO A 69 2.73 -1.58 17.27
N ASN A 70 3.05 -2.05 16.07
CA ASN A 70 4.43 -2.17 15.63
C ASN A 70 5.00 -0.90 14.98
N GLN A 71 4.17 0.05 14.51
CA GLN A 71 4.70 1.35 14.07
C GLN A 71 5.18 2.19 15.26
N ALA A 72 4.43 2.19 16.35
CA ALA A 72 4.85 2.87 17.58
C ALA A 72 6.11 2.25 18.21
N LEU A 73 6.30 0.92 18.08
CA LEU A 73 7.52 0.24 18.54
C LEU A 73 8.71 0.45 17.60
N ALA A 74 8.47 0.65 16.30
CA ALA A 74 9.52 0.98 15.33
C ALA A 74 10.07 2.40 15.52
N GLU A 75 9.29 3.29 16.11
CA GLU A 75 9.66 4.67 16.41
C GLU A 75 10.19 4.87 17.85
N SER A 76 10.06 3.87 18.72
CA SER A 76 10.72 3.83 20.02
C SER A 76 12.17 3.33 19.86
N ASP A 77 13.09 3.83 20.70
CA ASP A 77 14.50 3.38 20.65
C ASP A 77 14.66 1.86 20.85
N ALA A 78 13.75 1.23 21.60
CA ALA A 78 13.70 -0.22 21.74
C ALA A 78 13.24 -0.94 20.45
N GLY A 79 12.41 -0.30 19.64
CA GLY A 79 11.98 -0.80 18.32
C GLY A 79 13.09 -0.65 17.28
N LYS A 80 13.84 0.44 17.32
CA LYS A 80 14.99 0.69 16.44
C LYS A 80 16.11 -0.33 16.64
N GLU A 81 16.39 -0.70 17.89
CA GLU A 81 17.39 -1.72 18.20
C GLU A 81 17.01 -3.10 17.68
N LYS A 82 15.73 -3.48 17.74
CA LYS A 82 15.23 -4.75 17.17
C LYS A 82 15.18 -4.73 15.64
N LEU A 83 14.90 -3.60 15.01
CA LEU A 83 14.95 -3.45 13.55
C LEU A 83 16.40 -3.45 13.05
N ALA A 84 17.32 -2.78 13.73
CA ALA A 84 18.73 -2.76 13.37
C ALA A 84 19.36 -4.17 13.38
N VAL A 85 18.94 -5.03 14.31
CA VAL A 85 19.39 -6.44 14.37
C VAL A 85 18.83 -7.29 13.19
N VAL A 86 17.69 -6.87 12.61
CA VAL A 86 17.11 -7.54 11.43
C VAL A 86 17.70 -7.01 10.12
N GLU A 87 18.03 -5.72 10.05
CA GLU A 87 18.66 -5.10 8.87
C GLU A 87 20.11 -5.54 8.64
N ASN A 88 20.85 -5.91 9.70
CA ASN A 88 22.23 -6.34 9.61
C ASN A 88 22.42 -7.85 9.32
N ARG A 89 21.36 -8.60 9.07
CA ARG A 89 21.48 -9.91 8.43
C ARG A 89 21.51 -9.70 6.92
N GLU A 90 22.70 -9.46 6.40
CA GLU A 90 23.02 -9.60 4.98
C GLU A 90 22.40 -10.90 4.45
N LEU A 91 21.51 -10.77 3.49
CA LEU A 91 21.08 -11.89 2.66
C LEU A 91 22.34 -12.40 1.99
N GLN A 92 22.74 -13.63 2.29
CA GLN A 92 23.87 -14.28 1.62
C GLN A 92 23.63 -14.18 0.11
N GLU A 93 24.55 -13.49 -0.56
CA GLU A 93 24.64 -13.45 -2.02
C GLU A 93 24.73 -14.89 -2.54
N GLY A 94 23.65 -15.41 -3.07
CA GLY A 94 23.71 -16.76 -3.65
C GLY A 94 22.37 -17.36 -4.06
N GLN A 95 21.23 -16.76 -3.70
CA GLN A 95 19.92 -17.38 -3.98
C GLN A 95 18.90 -16.47 -4.68
N ILE A 96 19.32 -15.32 -5.21
CA ILE A 96 18.47 -14.50 -6.07
C ILE A 96 19.01 -14.63 -7.50
N PRO A 97 18.24 -15.16 -8.46
CA PRO A 97 18.62 -15.01 -9.85
C PRO A 97 18.66 -13.51 -10.13
N LYS A 98 19.83 -13.02 -10.58
CA LYS A 98 19.95 -11.64 -11.05
C LYS A 98 18.85 -11.39 -12.09
N PRO A 99 18.05 -10.32 -11.95
CA PRO A 99 17.29 -9.80 -13.08
C PRO A 99 18.32 -9.49 -14.16
N SER A 100 17.98 -9.79 -15.41
CA SER A 100 18.78 -9.34 -16.55
C SER A 100 19.03 -7.85 -16.37
N GLU A 101 20.30 -7.45 -16.35
CA GLU A 101 20.70 -6.05 -16.20
C GLU A 101 20.01 -5.20 -17.25
N PRO A 102 19.40 -4.07 -16.89
CA PRO A 102 18.93 -3.12 -17.90
C PRO A 102 20.15 -2.64 -18.68
N LEU A 103 20.05 -2.67 -19.99
CA LEU A 103 21.07 -2.10 -20.90
C LEU A 103 21.24 -0.62 -20.54
N ILE A 104 22.35 -0.31 -19.88
CA ILE A 104 22.79 1.06 -19.63
C ILE A 104 23.43 1.53 -20.94
N GLY A 105 22.71 2.33 -21.69
CA GLY A 105 23.24 3.02 -22.86
C GLY A 105 23.50 4.48 -22.53
N ASP A 106 24.74 4.84 -22.32
CA ASP A 106 25.17 6.23 -22.41
C ASP A 106 25.31 6.58 -23.89
N VAL A 107 24.37 7.33 -24.46
CA VAL A 107 24.58 8.08 -25.70
C VAL A 107 23.70 9.34 -25.64
N GLU A 108 24.33 10.49 -25.52
CA GLU A 108 23.73 11.78 -25.83
C GLU A 108 23.63 11.92 -27.38
N GLU A 109 22.41 11.99 -27.88
CA GLU A 109 22.11 12.66 -29.16
C GLU A 109 20.66 13.16 -29.13
N GLU A 110 20.51 14.49 -29.18
CA GLU A 110 19.22 15.14 -29.40
C GLU A 110 18.75 14.86 -30.83
N GLN A 111 17.60 14.17 -30.94
CA GLN A 111 16.87 14.11 -32.21
C GLN A 111 15.47 14.71 -32.05
N PRO A 112 14.92 15.35 -33.10
CA PRO A 112 13.68 16.13 -33.01
C PRO A 112 12.46 15.25 -32.75
N ALA A 113 11.52 15.78 -31.95
CA ALA A 113 10.26 15.17 -31.60
C ALA A 113 9.43 14.85 -32.84
N VAL A 114 9.37 13.59 -33.22
CA VAL A 114 8.38 13.04 -34.15
C VAL A 114 7.19 12.58 -33.30
N GLU A 115 6.04 13.24 -33.46
CA GLU A 115 4.75 12.71 -33.01
C GLU A 115 4.47 11.41 -33.76
N VAL A 116 4.79 10.30 -33.15
CA VAL A 116 4.33 9.00 -33.62
C VAL A 116 3.48 8.41 -32.53
N SER A 117 2.18 8.29 -32.79
CA SER A 117 1.28 7.40 -32.07
C SER A 117 1.75 5.96 -32.35
N SER A 118 2.91 5.59 -31.80
CA SER A 118 3.41 4.23 -31.89
C SER A 118 2.56 3.38 -30.94
N TRP A 119 1.69 2.56 -31.50
CA TRP A 119 0.99 1.50 -30.78
C TRP A 119 2.04 0.64 -30.09
N VAL A 120 2.02 0.60 -28.76
CA VAL A 120 2.90 -0.28 -28.00
C VAL A 120 2.42 -1.70 -28.26
N VAL A 121 3.27 -2.47 -28.98
CA VAL A 121 2.93 -3.83 -29.39
C VAL A 121 3.25 -4.78 -28.25
N ARG A 122 2.33 -5.73 -28.00
CA ARG A 122 2.58 -6.83 -27.07
C ARG A 122 3.71 -7.71 -27.59
N HIS A 123 4.71 -7.98 -26.77
CA HIS A 123 5.79 -8.90 -27.06
C HIS A 123 5.71 -10.15 -26.17
N LYS A 124 6.29 -11.25 -26.64
CA LYS A 124 6.36 -12.47 -25.86
C LYS A 124 7.33 -12.29 -24.70
N ASN A 125 6.86 -12.50 -23.47
CA ASN A 125 7.69 -12.53 -22.27
C ASN A 125 7.79 -13.96 -21.75
N ASN A 126 8.98 -14.54 -21.81
CA ASN A 126 9.21 -15.95 -21.48
C ASN A 126 8.82 -16.29 -20.02
N ALA A 127 9.02 -15.38 -19.07
CA ALA A 127 8.65 -15.62 -17.68
C ALA A 127 7.13 -15.67 -17.50
N VAL A 128 6.40 -14.80 -18.19
CA VAL A 128 4.93 -14.77 -18.16
C VAL A 128 4.36 -16.01 -18.84
N GLU A 129 4.89 -16.41 -20.00
CA GLU A 129 4.46 -17.63 -20.69
C GLU A 129 4.69 -18.87 -19.82
N GLN A 130 5.88 -19.01 -19.24
CA GLN A 130 6.18 -20.13 -18.34
C GLN A 130 5.28 -20.15 -17.11
N LEU A 131 4.90 -18.98 -16.57
CA LEU A 131 3.94 -18.91 -15.47
C LEU A 131 2.56 -19.41 -15.92
N ARG A 132 2.09 -19.02 -17.11
CA ARG A 132 0.80 -19.45 -17.67
C ARG A 132 0.77 -20.96 -17.95
N GLU A 133 1.86 -21.51 -18.43
CA GLU A 133 1.96 -22.95 -18.72
C GLU A 133 2.05 -23.79 -17.45
N SER A 134 2.90 -23.38 -16.50
CA SER A 134 3.17 -24.20 -15.31
C SER A 134 2.11 -24.03 -14.21
N LEU A 135 1.48 -22.86 -14.12
CA LEU A 135 0.61 -22.43 -13.01
C LEU A 135 1.23 -22.66 -11.62
N SER A 136 2.56 -22.70 -11.57
CA SER A 136 3.32 -23.06 -10.37
C SER A 136 3.42 -21.90 -9.39
N VAL A 137 3.00 -22.13 -8.15
CA VAL A 137 3.16 -21.15 -7.06
C VAL A 137 4.65 -20.90 -6.72
N ASP A 138 5.47 -21.95 -6.76
CA ASP A 138 6.92 -21.82 -6.49
C ASP A 138 7.61 -21.00 -7.58
N TYR A 139 7.22 -21.20 -8.85
CA TYR A 139 7.69 -20.39 -9.96
C TYR A 139 7.24 -18.93 -9.84
N LEU A 140 5.94 -18.73 -9.49
CA LEU A 140 5.39 -17.41 -9.25
C LEU A 140 6.18 -16.65 -8.17
N TRP A 141 6.39 -17.27 -6.99
CA TRP A 141 7.13 -16.63 -5.90
C TRP A 141 8.55 -16.28 -6.28
N LYS A 142 9.26 -17.20 -6.92
CA LYS A 142 10.67 -17.02 -7.32
C LYS A 142 10.87 -15.88 -8.33
N ASN A 143 9.93 -15.71 -9.27
CA ASN A 143 10.16 -14.84 -10.42
C ASN A 143 9.33 -13.54 -10.42
N PHE A 144 8.26 -13.49 -9.61
CA PHE A 144 7.33 -12.35 -9.65
C PHE A 144 7.22 -11.61 -8.31
N TYR A 145 7.67 -12.20 -7.20
CA TYR A 145 7.49 -11.62 -5.87
C TYR A 145 8.79 -11.44 -5.09
N ILE A 146 8.81 -10.39 -4.28
CA ILE A 146 9.70 -10.22 -3.14
C ILE A 146 8.85 -10.37 -1.89
N ILE A 147 9.17 -11.35 -1.05
CA ILE A 147 8.47 -11.58 0.21
C ILE A 147 9.29 -10.92 1.32
N ASP A 148 8.73 -9.86 1.91
CA ASP A 148 9.38 -9.11 2.99
C ASP A 148 9.63 -10.01 4.21
N SER A 149 10.74 -9.76 4.88
CA SER A 149 11.17 -10.55 6.06
C SER A 149 10.19 -10.46 7.24
N THR A 150 9.28 -9.52 7.27
CA THR A 150 8.28 -9.36 8.33
C THR A 150 7.02 -10.18 8.12
N THR A 151 6.82 -10.76 6.91
CA THR A 151 5.64 -11.55 6.59
C THR A 151 5.97 -13.00 6.24
N SER A 152 4.94 -13.77 6.05
CA SER A 152 5.00 -15.14 5.51
C SER A 152 3.87 -15.34 4.50
N VAL A 153 4.09 -16.26 3.57
CA VAL A 153 3.09 -16.65 2.57
C VAL A 153 2.85 -18.15 2.63
N THR A 154 1.68 -18.58 2.20
CA THR A 154 1.34 -20.00 2.09
C THR A 154 0.79 -20.27 0.69
N LYS A 155 1.02 -21.48 0.17
CA LYS A 155 0.49 -21.88 -1.16
C LYS A 155 -1.03 -21.71 -1.27
N LYS A 156 -1.77 -21.86 -0.17
CA LYS A 156 -3.23 -21.67 -0.12
C LYS A 156 -3.69 -20.23 -0.46
N GLN A 157 -2.79 -19.24 -0.34
CA GLN A 157 -3.10 -17.85 -0.67
C GLN A 157 -2.93 -17.55 -2.17
N PHE A 158 -2.34 -18.47 -2.94
CA PHE A 158 -1.97 -18.25 -4.34
C PHE A 158 -2.55 -19.34 -5.23
N ASP A 159 -3.76 -19.13 -5.70
CA ASP A 159 -4.32 -19.87 -6.82
C ASP A 159 -3.92 -19.14 -8.11
N VAL A 160 -2.82 -19.58 -8.73
CA VAL A 160 -2.22 -18.92 -9.89
C VAL A 160 -3.20 -18.86 -11.06
N ALA A 161 -3.93 -19.93 -11.30
CA ALA A 161 -4.93 -19.96 -12.38
C ALA A 161 -6.05 -18.96 -12.11
N ALA A 162 -6.63 -18.99 -10.91
CA ALA A 162 -7.67 -18.03 -10.53
C ALA A 162 -7.18 -16.58 -10.56
N MET A 163 -5.94 -16.33 -10.17
CA MET A 163 -5.34 -14.98 -10.21
C MET A 163 -5.15 -14.47 -11.64
N LEU A 164 -4.63 -15.31 -12.55
CA LEU A 164 -4.41 -14.95 -13.96
C LEU A 164 -5.71 -14.75 -14.73
N HIS A 165 -6.76 -15.51 -14.39
CA HIS A 165 -8.05 -15.49 -15.12
C HIS A 165 -9.16 -14.71 -14.39
N LYS A 166 -8.82 -14.04 -13.26
CA LYS A 166 -9.83 -13.24 -12.56
C LYS A 166 -10.33 -12.11 -13.47
N ASN A 167 -11.64 -12.04 -13.62
CA ASN A 167 -12.26 -10.94 -14.34
C ASN A 167 -12.06 -9.62 -13.56
N LEU A 168 -11.25 -8.75 -14.10
CA LEU A 168 -10.96 -7.41 -13.57
C LEU A 168 -11.61 -6.30 -14.40
N LYS A 169 -12.41 -6.66 -15.40
CA LYS A 169 -13.05 -5.71 -16.30
C LYS A 169 -13.81 -4.64 -15.54
N LEU A 170 -13.60 -3.39 -15.95
CA LEU A 170 -14.31 -2.22 -15.46
C LEU A 170 -15.04 -1.57 -16.64
N LYS A 171 -16.37 -1.57 -16.60
CA LYS A 171 -17.15 -0.85 -17.61
C LYS A 171 -16.94 0.64 -17.43
N LYS A 172 -16.50 1.32 -18.49
CA LYS A 172 -16.31 2.78 -18.47
C LYS A 172 -17.69 3.47 -18.43
N GLU A 173 -17.93 4.26 -17.39
CA GLU A 173 -19.19 4.99 -17.18
C GLU A 173 -18.92 6.49 -17.10
N LYS A 174 -19.34 7.22 -18.14
CA LYS A 174 -19.17 8.68 -18.18
C LYS A 174 -19.93 9.34 -17.04
N GLY A 175 -19.28 10.28 -16.37
CA GLY A 175 -19.88 11.05 -15.27
C GLY A 175 -19.92 10.37 -13.90
N LYS A 176 -19.54 9.11 -13.79
CA LYS A 176 -19.42 8.40 -12.49
C LYS A 176 -17.97 8.12 -12.18
N LYS A 177 -17.47 8.60 -11.05
CA LYS A 177 -16.10 8.30 -10.59
C LYS A 177 -15.94 6.80 -10.37
N GLN A 178 -14.93 6.20 -11.01
CA GLN A 178 -14.71 4.75 -11.07
C GLN A 178 -13.37 4.33 -10.47
N ILE A 179 -12.36 5.19 -10.60
CA ILE A 179 -11.02 5.02 -10.08
C ILE A 179 -10.77 6.12 -9.06
N LEU A 180 -10.24 5.75 -7.90
CA LEU A 180 -9.72 6.68 -6.91
C LEU A 180 -8.20 6.55 -6.88
N ILE A 181 -7.49 7.65 -7.09
CA ILE A 181 -6.07 7.79 -6.81
C ILE A 181 -5.94 8.63 -5.55
N TYR A 182 -5.19 8.16 -4.57
CA TYR A 182 -4.90 8.86 -3.33
C TYR A 182 -3.45 8.62 -2.91
N HIS A 183 -2.98 9.33 -1.89
CA HIS A 183 -1.60 9.32 -1.45
C HIS A 183 -1.54 9.31 0.07
N THR A 184 -1.35 8.14 0.69
CA THR A 184 -1.23 8.05 2.15
C THR A 184 -0.08 8.91 2.67
N HIS A 185 0.99 9.07 1.87
CA HIS A 185 2.16 9.88 2.22
C HIS A 185 2.41 11.08 1.29
N GLY A 186 1.33 11.71 0.83
CA GLY A 186 1.40 12.81 -0.14
C GLY A 186 2.15 14.07 0.31
N ALA A 187 2.43 14.23 1.62
CA ALA A 187 3.19 15.37 2.13
C ALA A 187 4.71 15.12 2.14
N SER A 188 5.15 13.87 2.27
CA SER A 188 6.56 13.53 2.51
C SER A 188 7.25 12.86 1.32
N GLU A 189 6.52 12.55 0.24
CA GLU A 189 7.09 11.82 -0.89
C GLU A 189 7.44 12.75 -2.06
N GLU A 190 8.64 13.33 -1.96
CA GLU A 190 9.28 14.19 -2.96
C GLU A 190 10.34 13.40 -3.74
N PHE A 191 10.77 13.92 -4.89
CA PHE A 191 11.84 13.40 -5.76
C PHE A 191 13.12 14.23 -5.62
N SER A 192 14.20 13.82 -6.31
CA SER A 192 15.52 14.39 -6.12
C SER A 192 15.65 15.88 -6.47
N ASP A 193 14.83 16.34 -7.42
CA ASP A 193 14.79 17.71 -7.94
C ASP A 193 13.48 18.46 -7.61
N SER A 194 12.65 17.89 -6.71
CA SER A 194 11.41 18.53 -6.26
C SER A 194 11.69 19.90 -5.67
N LYS A 195 10.93 20.90 -6.10
CA LYS A 195 10.94 22.21 -5.45
C LYS A 195 10.25 22.13 -4.10
N LYS A 196 10.86 22.70 -3.11
CA LYS A 196 10.34 22.68 -1.74
C LYS A 196 8.90 23.19 -1.68
N ASN A 197 8.01 22.38 -1.09
CA ASN A 197 6.58 22.65 -0.92
C ASN A 197 5.76 22.74 -2.24
N ASP A 198 6.32 22.36 -3.38
CA ASP A 198 5.54 22.29 -4.61
C ASP A 198 4.89 20.89 -4.73
N ILE A 199 3.59 20.82 -4.52
CA ILE A 199 2.82 19.58 -4.62
C ILE A 199 2.91 18.97 -6.02
N ASN A 200 3.13 19.77 -7.06
CA ASN A 200 3.23 19.29 -8.44
C ASN A 200 4.56 18.57 -8.71
N ASP A 201 5.56 18.77 -7.85
CA ASP A 201 6.86 18.13 -7.91
C ASP A 201 6.98 16.95 -6.93
N SER A 202 5.84 16.50 -6.38
CA SER A 202 5.76 15.34 -5.49
C SER A 202 5.01 14.17 -6.13
N VAL A 203 4.85 13.08 -5.41
CA VAL A 203 4.02 11.92 -5.81
C VAL A 203 2.58 12.33 -6.16
N VAL A 204 2.06 13.39 -5.54
CA VAL A 204 0.73 13.94 -5.86
C VAL A 204 0.69 14.53 -7.27
N GLY A 205 1.75 15.23 -7.68
CA GLY A 205 1.88 15.71 -9.07
C GLY A 205 1.93 14.57 -10.09
N VAL A 206 2.58 13.46 -9.75
CA VAL A 206 2.56 12.24 -10.58
C VAL A 206 1.14 11.66 -10.65
N GLY A 207 0.41 11.63 -9.54
CA GLY A 207 -1.01 11.24 -9.50
C GLY A 207 -1.88 12.10 -10.40
N THR A 208 -1.57 13.40 -10.52
CA THR A 208 -2.25 14.32 -11.45
C THR A 208 -2.01 13.90 -12.91
N GLU A 209 -0.77 13.57 -13.29
CA GLU A 209 -0.47 13.09 -14.65
C GLU A 209 -1.13 11.73 -14.93
N LEU A 210 -1.09 10.80 -13.97
CA LEU A 210 -1.77 9.50 -14.09
C LEU A 210 -3.29 9.68 -14.28
N THR A 211 -3.89 10.63 -13.56
CA THR A 211 -5.32 10.98 -13.71
C THR A 211 -5.62 11.42 -15.14
N LYS A 212 -4.84 12.37 -15.68
CA LYS A 212 -5.00 12.86 -17.05
C LYS A 212 -4.91 11.73 -18.07
N GLU A 213 -3.94 10.84 -17.90
CA GLU A 213 -3.72 9.70 -18.81
C GLU A 213 -4.87 8.67 -18.76
N LEU A 214 -5.44 8.42 -17.58
CA LEU A 214 -6.61 7.55 -17.43
C LEU A 214 -7.88 8.20 -18.00
N GLU A 215 -8.06 9.51 -17.80
CA GLU A 215 -9.19 10.25 -18.35
C GLU A 215 -9.15 10.32 -19.89
N LYS A 216 -7.97 10.46 -20.51
CA LYS A 216 -7.81 10.32 -21.97
C LYS A 216 -8.26 8.93 -22.47
N ARG A 217 -8.15 7.89 -21.66
CA ARG A 217 -8.60 6.53 -21.95
C ARG A 217 -10.07 6.27 -21.62
N GLY A 218 -10.79 7.31 -21.19
CA GLY A 218 -12.24 7.31 -20.96
C GLY A 218 -12.67 6.86 -19.57
N TYR A 219 -11.75 6.75 -18.61
CA TYR A 219 -12.10 6.54 -17.21
C TYR A 219 -12.50 7.84 -16.54
N SER A 220 -13.38 7.77 -15.55
CA SER A 220 -13.68 8.91 -14.67
C SER A 220 -12.94 8.71 -13.36
N VAL A 221 -11.93 9.54 -13.11
CA VAL A 221 -11.02 9.43 -11.97
C VAL A 221 -11.36 10.45 -10.90
N TYR A 222 -11.36 10.04 -9.64
CA TYR A 222 -11.28 10.93 -8.48
C TYR A 222 -9.82 10.95 -8.03
N HIS A 223 -9.15 12.09 -8.14
CA HIS A 223 -7.81 12.27 -7.59
C HIS A 223 -7.91 13.01 -6.27
N ASP A 224 -7.58 12.32 -5.19
CA ASP A 224 -7.54 12.89 -3.85
C ASP A 224 -6.13 13.39 -3.55
N THR A 225 -5.99 14.71 -3.45
CA THR A 225 -4.73 15.39 -3.18
C THR A 225 -4.52 15.71 -1.69
N THR A 226 -5.32 15.10 -0.82
CA THR A 226 -5.21 15.29 0.64
C THR A 226 -3.86 14.76 1.13
N ARG A 227 -3.17 15.54 1.92
CA ARG A 227 -1.87 15.22 2.51
C ARG A 227 -2.09 14.55 3.89
N TYR A 228 -2.37 13.27 3.92
CA TYR A 228 -2.75 12.52 5.12
C TYR A 228 -1.64 12.41 6.17
N ASP A 229 -0.39 12.53 5.76
CA ASP A 229 0.79 12.54 6.61
C ASP A 229 1.22 13.96 7.04
N SER A 230 0.45 15.00 6.73
CA SER A 230 0.70 16.36 7.21
C SER A 230 -0.06 16.62 8.51
N ILE A 231 0.65 16.93 9.59
CA ILE A 231 0.07 17.23 10.91
C ILE A 231 0.75 18.47 11.48
N ASN A 232 -0.04 19.46 11.91
CA ASN A 232 0.44 20.68 12.57
C ASN A 232 1.58 21.40 11.82
N GLY A 233 1.57 21.35 10.49
CA GLY A 233 2.58 21.96 9.64
C GLY A 233 3.88 21.16 9.47
N GLY A 234 3.95 19.95 10.04
CA GLY A 234 5.03 18.97 9.84
C GLY A 234 4.52 17.69 9.17
N ASN A 235 5.46 16.82 8.81
CA ASN A 235 5.16 15.50 8.27
C ASN A 235 5.19 14.46 9.39
N ASP A 236 4.06 13.79 9.61
CA ASP A 236 3.91 12.69 10.56
C ASP A 236 3.28 11.49 9.85
N ARG A 237 4.07 10.45 9.65
CA ARG A 237 3.66 9.22 8.94
C ARG A 237 2.91 8.24 9.84
N SER A 238 2.95 8.39 11.18
CA SER A 238 2.47 7.40 12.14
C SER A 238 0.96 7.16 12.04
N LEU A 239 0.16 8.19 11.76
CA LEU A 239 -1.30 8.13 11.63
C LEU A 239 -1.80 8.22 10.19
N ALA A 240 -0.90 8.29 9.22
CA ALA A 240 -1.25 8.53 7.82
C ALA A 240 -2.24 7.49 7.27
N TYR A 241 -2.02 6.19 7.57
CA TYR A 241 -2.91 5.12 7.13
C TYR A 241 -4.30 5.18 7.76
N ASN A 242 -4.42 5.61 9.01
CA ASN A 242 -5.73 5.78 9.65
C ASN A 242 -6.50 6.94 9.04
N LYS A 243 -5.82 8.07 8.80
CA LYS A 243 -6.41 9.25 8.17
C LYS A 243 -6.80 8.99 6.72
N SER A 244 -5.93 8.33 5.94
CA SER A 244 -6.25 7.98 4.56
C SER A 244 -7.38 6.96 4.48
N LEU A 245 -7.48 6.02 5.44
CA LEU A 245 -8.60 5.10 5.54
C LEU A 245 -9.93 5.85 5.67
N GLU A 246 -10.02 6.77 6.62
CA GLU A 246 -11.21 7.59 6.84
C GLU A 246 -11.55 8.43 5.60
N GLY A 247 -10.55 9.11 5.02
CA GLY A 247 -10.71 9.92 3.82
C GLY A 247 -11.24 9.10 2.64
N VAL A 248 -10.61 7.96 2.36
CA VAL A 248 -11.01 7.06 1.26
C VAL A 248 -12.42 6.51 1.47
N GLN A 249 -12.78 6.11 2.70
CA GLN A 249 -14.13 5.65 3.01
C GLN A 249 -15.17 6.76 2.78
N ASN A 250 -14.90 7.99 3.20
CA ASN A 250 -15.77 9.14 2.98
C ASN A 250 -15.94 9.48 1.50
N ILE A 251 -14.85 9.44 0.71
CA ILE A 251 -14.91 9.65 -0.74
C ILE A 251 -15.75 8.56 -1.41
N ARG A 252 -15.54 7.29 -1.06
CA ARG A 252 -16.29 6.16 -1.63
C ARG A 252 -17.77 6.21 -1.27
N LYS A 253 -18.12 6.61 -0.05
CA LYS A 253 -19.52 6.81 0.36
C LYS A 253 -20.23 7.83 -0.52
N LYS A 254 -19.53 8.90 -0.92
CA LYS A 254 -20.06 9.94 -1.83
C LYS A 254 -20.01 9.52 -3.30
N ASN A 255 -19.13 8.57 -3.65
CA ASN A 255 -18.89 8.11 -5.02
C ASN A 255 -18.96 6.58 -5.09
N PRO A 256 -20.14 5.95 -4.98
CA PRO A 256 -20.29 4.48 -4.90
C PRO A 256 -19.88 3.75 -6.20
N GLY A 257 -19.67 4.49 -7.28
CA GLY A 257 -19.13 3.96 -8.54
C GLY A 257 -17.64 3.62 -8.51
N ILE A 258 -16.88 4.07 -7.49
CA ILE A 258 -15.45 3.77 -7.34
C ILE A 258 -15.28 2.28 -7.07
N LYS A 259 -14.55 1.60 -7.98
CA LYS A 259 -14.27 0.15 -7.98
C LYS A 259 -12.79 -0.18 -8.14
N VAL A 260 -11.94 0.83 -8.30
CA VAL A 260 -10.48 0.70 -8.32
C VAL A 260 -9.90 1.74 -7.37
N LEU A 261 -9.01 1.29 -6.47
CA LEU A 261 -8.31 2.15 -5.52
C LEU A 261 -6.81 2.04 -5.76
N ILE A 262 -6.15 3.16 -5.95
CA ILE A 262 -4.70 3.26 -6.14
C ILE A 262 -4.14 4.16 -5.05
N ASP A 263 -3.38 3.58 -4.12
CA ASP A 263 -2.53 4.32 -3.19
C ASP A 263 -1.18 4.53 -3.86
N LEU A 264 -0.97 5.73 -4.38
CA LEU A 264 0.23 6.02 -5.17
C LEU A 264 1.30 6.65 -4.28
N HIS A 265 2.43 5.97 -4.21
CA HIS A 265 3.63 6.28 -3.43
C HIS A 265 4.86 6.39 -4.32
N ARG A 266 5.97 6.79 -3.72
CA ARG A 266 7.31 6.53 -4.22
C ARG A 266 8.10 5.70 -3.20
N ASP A 267 8.94 4.79 -3.69
CA ASP A 267 9.80 3.91 -2.89
C ASP A 267 10.89 4.71 -2.14
N SER A 268 11.47 4.14 -1.11
CA SER A 268 12.63 4.69 -0.40
C SER A 268 13.74 3.65 -0.34
N VAL A 269 14.80 3.89 -1.10
CA VAL A 269 15.91 2.92 -1.31
C VAL A 269 17.24 3.41 -0.77
N GLY A 270 17.28 4.63 -0.22
CA GLY A 270 18.49 5.29 0.27
C GLY A 270 19.25 6.02 -0.85
N LYS A 271 20.18 6.87 -0.42
CA LYS A 271 20.92 7.75 -1.32
C LYS A 271 21.74 6.97 -2.36
N GLY A 272 21.78 7.49 -3.59
CA GLY A 272 22.64 7.01 -4.68
C GLY A 272 22.10 5.80 -5.45
N LYS A 273 20.93 5.27 -5.13
CA LYS A 273 20.29 4.19 -5.89
C LYS A 273 19.30 4.76 -6.90
N HIS A 274 19.82 5.44 -7.92
CA HIS A 274 19.01 5.97 -9.02
C HIS A 274 18.74 4.86 -10.05
N THR A 275 17.48 4.50 -10.23
CA THR A 275 17.07 3.46 -11.17
C THR A 275 15.94 3.95 -12.07
N TYR A 276 16.10 3.77 -13.37
CA TYR A 276 15.09 4.11 -14.38
C TYR A 276 15.16 3.10 -15.54
N THR A 277 14.14 3.11 -16.38
CA THR A 277 14.14 2.47 -17.69
C THR A 277 13.90 3.52 -18.76
N THR A 278 14.09 3.16 -20.03
CA THR A 278 13.78 4.05 -21.16
C THR A 278 12.55 3.54 -21.89
N ILE A 279 11.50 4.37 -21.95
CA ILE A 279 10.26 4.06 -22.65
C ILE A 279 10.02 5.17 -23.69
N GLN A 280 9.95 4.79 -24.96
CA GLN A 280 9.77 5.74 -26.08
C GLN A 280 10.80 6.88 -26.05
N GLY A 281 12.06 6.57 -25.77
CA GLY A 281 13.16 7.54 -25.71
C GLY A 281 13.21 8.40 -24.45
N LYS A 282 12.28 8.22 -23.49
CA LYS A 282 12.24 9.02 -22.26
C LYS A 282 12.73 8.20 -21.07
N LYS A 283 13.59 8.77 -20.25
CA LYS A 283 13.93 8.21 -18.93
C LYS A 283 12.66 8.13 -18.09
N THR A 284 12.35 6.97 -17.58
CA THR A 284 11.07 6.65 -16.94
C THR A 284 11.32 5.91 -15.64
N ALA A 285 10.76 6.40 -14.55
CA ALA A 285 10.88 5.76 -13.25
C ALA A 285 10.28 4.35 -13.26
N ILE A 286 10.95 3.41 -12.58
CA ILE A 286 10.51 2.02 -12.50
C ILE A 286 9.42 1.90 -11.43
N VAL A 287 8.38 1.11 -11.73
CA VAL A 287 7.23 0.91 -10.86
C VAL A 287 7.35 -0.40 -10.09
N MET A 288 6.89 -0.43 -8.83
CA MET A 288 6.71 -1.64 -8.05
C MET A 288 5.28 -1.74 -7.54
N PHE A 289 4.63 -2.85 -7.84
CA PHE A 289 3.31 -3.16 -7.26
C PHE A 289 3.50 -3.79 -5.90
N PHE A 290 2.58 -3.50 -4.98
CA PHE A 290 2.72 -3.86 -3.59
C PHE A 290 1.41 -4.45 -3.03
N ASN A 291 1.51 -5.54 -2.26
CA ASN A 291 0.37 -6.14 -1.59
C ASN A 291 0.62 -6.29 -0.08
N GLY A 292 -0.37 -5.85 0.69
CA GLY A 292 -0.45 -6.11 2.11
C GLY A 292 -1.09 -7.47 2.39
N MET A 293 -0.36 -8.35 3.08
CA MET A 293 -0.76 -9.75 3.28
C MET A 293 -1.65 -9.96 4.50
N SER A 294 -1.82 -8.96 5.36
CA SER A 294 -2.52 -9.09 6.66
C SER A 294 -1.98 -10.27 7.48
N ARG A 295 -0.66 -10.45 7.44
CA ARG A 295 0.00 -11.63 7.97
C ARG A 295 1.46 -11.33 8.37
N THR A 296 1.86 -11.74 9.56
CA THR A 296 3.26 -11.76 10.02
C THR A 296 3.90 -13.13 9.78
N LYS A 297 5.16 -13.29 10.19
CA LYS A 297 5.80 -14.62 10.25
C LYS A 297 5.05 -15.61 11.13
N SER A 298 4.42 -15.13 12.21
CA SER A 298 3.68 -15.94 13.17
C SER A 298 2.28 -16.33 12.70
N GLY A 299 1.80 -15.77 11.60
CA GLY A 299 0.48 -16.08 11.05
C GLY A 299 -0.36 -14.86 10.69
N ALA A 300 -1.64 -15.07 10.42
CA ALA A 300 -2.57 -14.01 10.09
C ALA A 300 -2.69 -12.98 11.21
N ILE A 301 -2.95 -11.73 10.83
CA ILE A 301 -3.26 -10.64 11.76
C ILE A 301 -4.79 -10.49 11.80
N PRO A 302 -5.48 -11.03 12.83
CA PRO A 302 -6.95 -11.11 12.81
C PRO A 302 -7.64 -9.74 12.71
N TYR A 303 -7.12 -8.74 13.42
CA TYR A 303 -7.67 -7.38 13.44
C TYR A 303 -7.37 -6.57 12.16
N LEU A 304 -6.49 -7.07 11.30
CA LEU A 304 -6.23 -6.52 9.97
C LEU A 304 -6.75 -7.44 8.86
N TYR A 305 -7.83 -8.18 9.10
CA TYR A 305 -8.38 -9.08 8.10
C TYR A 305 -8.67 -8.36 6.78
N ASN A 306 -8.23 -8.95 5.67
CA ASN A 306 -8.46 -8.45 4.33
C ASN A 306 -9.35 -9.43 3.54
N PRO A 307 -10.66 -9.17 3.43
CA PRO A 307 -11.57 -10.02 2.65
C PRO A 307 -11.29 -9.97 1.14
N ASN A 308 -10.56 -8.96 0.69
CA ASN A 308 -10.27 -8.70 -0.72
C ASN A 308 -8.86 -9.17 -1.15
N LEU A 309 -8.11 -9.87 -0.28
CA LEU A 309 -6.73 -10.27 -0.54
C LEU A 309 -6.56 -10.99 -1.90
N GLN A 310 -7.45 -11.94 -2.22
CA GLN A 310 -7.39 -12.66 -3.49
C GLN A 310 -7.63 -11.76 -4.71
N GLY A 311 -8.46 -10.73 -4.55
CA GLY A 311 -8.67 -9.70 -5.56
C GLY A 311 -7.44 -8.84 -5.76
N ASN A 312 -6.82 -8.39 -4.66
CA ASN A 312 -5.63 -7.55 -4.70
C ASN A 312 -4.44 -8.30 -5.32
N LEU A 313 -4.21 -9.57 -4.94
CA LEU A 313 -3.14 -10.40 -5.51
C LEU A 313 -3.35 -10.64 -7.01
N ALA A 314 -4.57 -10.93 -7.44
CA ALA A 314 -4.89 -11.10 -8.85
C ALA A 314 -4.67 -9.79 -9.64
N PHE A 315 -5.09 -8.65 -9.08
CA PHE A 315 -4.92 -7.35 -9.72
C PHE A 315 -3.44 -7.00 -9.91
N SER A 316 -2.63 -7.10 -8.85
CA SER A 316 -1.19 -6.84 -8.94
C SER A 316 -0.47 -7.80 -9.90
N LEU A 317 -0.85 -9.10 -9.92
CA LEU A 317 -0.25 -10.07 -10.82
C LEU A 317 -0.57 -9.77 -12.29
N GLN A 318 -1.83 -9.49 -12.62
CA GLN A 318 -2.23 -9.15 -13.99
C GLN A 318 -1.59 -7.84 -14.45
N MET A 319 -1.50 -6.84 -13.57
CA MET A 319 -0.74 -5.60 -13.82
C MET A 319 0.73 -5.89 -14.13
N LYS A 320 1.38 -6.75 -13.32
CA LYS A 320 2.78 -7.14 -13.52
C LYS A 320 2.99 -7.88 -14.82
N CYS A 321 2.18 -8.90 -15.13
CA CYS A 321 2.29 -9.66 -16.37
C CYS A 321 2.09 -8.75 -17.60
N THR A 322 1.05 -7.90 -17.58
CA THR A 322 0.78 -6.95 -18.66
C THR A 322 1.93 -5.97 -18.84
N ALA A 323 2.48 -5.42 -17.74
CA ALA A 323 3.62 -4.53 -17.83
C ALA A 323 4.85 -5.22 -18.44
N MET A 324 5.13 -6.48 -18.06
CA MET A 324 6.24 -7.26 -18.63
C MET A 324 6.08 -7.57 -20.13
N GLU A 325 4.83 -7.67 -20.61
CA GLU A 325 4.52 -7.96 -22.01
C GLU A 325 4.49 -6.72 -22.91
N TYR A 326 4.34 -5.52 -22.33
CA TYR A 326 4.23 -4.29 -23.13
C TYR A 326 5.38 -3.30 -22.88
N TYR A 327 6.02 -3.36 -21.72
CA TYR A 327 7.04 -2.39 -21.28
C TYR A 327 8.16 -3.12 -20.54
N GLU A 328 9.17 -3.56 -21.31
CA GLU A 328 10.32 -4.25 -20.74
C GLU A 328 11.06 -3.36 -19.71
N GLY A 329 11.45 -3.95 -18.58
CA GLY A 329 12.18 -3.24 -17.53
C GLY A 329 11.34 -2.21 -16.74
N PHE A 330 10.06 -2.04 -17.05
CA PHE A 330 9.23 -1.01 -16.41
C PHE A 330 8.85 -1.33 -14.95
N THR A 331 8.82 -2.62 -14.57
CA THR A 331 8.37 -3.00 -13.24
C THR A 331 9.34 -3.90 -12.48
N LYS A 332 9.56 -3.60 -11.20
CA LYS A 332 10.20 -4.51 -10.23
C LYS A 332 9.29 -5.70 -9.92
N PRO A 333 9.78 -6.78 -9.28
CA PRO A 333 8.91 -7.80 -8.69
C PRO A 333 7.88 -7.18 -7.73
N ILE A 334 6.72 -7.83 -7.59
CA ILE A 334 5.67 -7.40 -6.66
C ILE A 334 6.16 -7.58 -5.23
N TYR A 335 6.00 -6.57 -4.39
CA TYR A 335 6.43 -6.62 -2.99
C TYR A 335 5.29 -7.05 -2.09
N LEU A 336 5.54 -8.05 -1.23
CA LEU A 336 4.59 -8.56 -0.24
C LEU A 336 5.03 -8.20 1.15
N LYS A 337 4.18 -7.50 1.91
CA LYS A 337 4.47 -7.07 3.27
C LYS A 337 3.33 -7.39 4.25
N GLY A 338 3.63 -7.35 5.56
CA GLY A 338 2.76 -7.92 6.57
C GLY A 338 1.42 -7.22 6.78
N TYR A 339 1.39 -5.90 6.77
CA TYR A 339 0.16 -5.16 7.09
C TYR A 339 -0.82 -5.08 5.92
N ARG A 340 -1.97 -4.43 6.15
CA ARG A 340 -3.09 -4.38 5.23
C ARG A 340 -3.04 -3.23 4.22
N TYR A 341 -2.44 -2.10 4.60
CA TYR A 341 -2.24 -0.90 3.75
C TYR A 341 -3.53 -0.41 3.06
N ASN A 342 -4.66 -0.44 3.74
CA ASN A 342 -5.99 -0.06 3.25
C ASN A 342 -6.50 -0.84 2.01
N LEU A 343 -5.76 -1.88 1.55
CA LEU A 343 -6.13 -2.66 0.36
C LEU A 343 -7.38 -3.53 0.55
N HIS A 344 -7.87 -3.65 1.78
CA HIS A 344 -9.09 -4.39 2.11
C HIS A 344 -10.38 -3.71 1.63
N LEU A 345 -10.30 -2.46 1.19
CA LEU A 345 -11.47 -1.68 0.83
C LEU A 345 -12.12 -2.12 -0.49
N GLU A 346 -11.35 -2.60 -1.46
CA GLU A 346 -11.86 -3.10 -2.75
C GLU A 346 -11.00 -4.25 -3.28
N PRO A 347 -11.57 -5.21 -4.05
CA PRO A 347 -10.79 -6.25 -4.71
C PRO A 347 -9.74 -5.71 -5.69
N ARG A 348 -10.02 -4.57 -6.33
CA ARG A 348 -9.09 -3.85 -7.21
C ARG A 348 -8.41 -2.71 -6.47
N SER A 349 -7.84 -3.01 -5.30
CA SER A 349 -6.99 -2.08 -4.57
C SER A 349 -5.53 -2.45 -4.77
N LEU A 350 -4.68 -1.45 -5.01
CA LEU A 350 -3.26 -1.62 -5.27
C LEU A 350 -2.49 -0.43 -4.68
N LEU A 351 -1.43 -0.72 -3.94
CA LEU A 351 -0.41 0.27 -3.61
C LEU A 351 0.67 0.19 -4.69
N ILE A 352 1.09 1.33 -5.18
CA ILE A 352 2.07 1.45 -6.25
C ILE A 352 3.20 2.34 -5.77
N GLU A 353 4.41 1.79 -5.73
CA GLU A 353 5.65 2.56 -5.57
C GLU A 353 6.13 2.96 -6.96
N LEU A 354 6.11 4.25 -7.28
CA LEU A 354 6.50 4.79 -8.57
C LEU A 354 7.81 5.57 -8.44
N GLY A 355 8.90 4.95 -8.89
CA GLY A 355 10.24 5.47 -8.69
C GLY A 355 10.67 5.45 -7.23
N ASN A 356 11.69 6.23 -6.92
CA ASN A 356 12.22 6.41 -5.57
C ASN A 356 12.72 7.86 -5.38
N GLU A 357 13.23 8.19 -4.19
CA GLU A 357 13.70 9.53 -3.84
C GLU A 357 14.88 10.04 -4.68
N ASN A 358 15.53 9.17 -5.46
CA ASN A 358 16.64 9.56 -6.34
C ASN A 358 16.22 9.80 -7.79
N ASN A 359 14.97 9.48 -8.16
CA ASN A 359 14.43 9.82 -9.47
C ASN A 359 14.12 11.31 -9.55
N THR A 360 14.14 11.86 -10.77
CA THR A 360 13.64 13.22 -11.03
C THR A 360 12.12 13.25 -11.11
N VAL A 361 11.53 14.41 -10.92
CA VAL A 361 10.10 14.66 -11.13
C VAL A 361 9.68 14.27 -12.54
N GLU A 362 10.52 14.58 -13.54
CA GLU A 362 10.25 14.25 -14.93
C GLU A 362 10.24 12.75 -15.17
N GLU A 363 11.23 12.00 -14.66
CA GLU A 363 11.25 10.53 -14.75
C GLU A 363 10.02 9.90 -14.12
N ALA A 364 9.59 10.42 -12.98
CA ALA A 364 8.39 9.96 -12.30
C ALA A 364 7.11 10.26 -13.11
N LYS A 365 6.97 11.46 -13.65
CA LYS A 365 5.84 11.84 -14.51
C LYS A 365 5.80 11.06 -15.81
N ASN A 366 6.95 10.74 -16.40
CA ASN A 366 7.04 9.91 -17.59
C ASN A 366 6.48 8.50 -17.38
N ALA A 367 6.45 7.99 -16.16
CA ALA A 367 5.85 6.69 -15.83
C ALA A 367 4.31 6.68 -15.86
N ALA A 368 3.66 7.85 -15.84
CA ALA A 368 2.19 7.94 -15.78
C ALA A 368 1.51 7.35 -17.03
N ALA A 369 2.01 7.66 -18.21
CA ALA A 369 1.41 7.19 -19.47
C ALA A 369 1.50 5.66 -19.66
N PRO A 370 2.66 5.00 -19.49
CA PRO A 370 2.75 3.54 -19.53
C PRO A 370 1.98 2.86 -18.40
N LEU A 371 1.96 3.42 -17.20
CA LEU A 371 1.15 2.87 -16.10
C LEU A 371 -0.35 2.93 -16.39
N ALA A 372 -0.84 4.05 -16.94
CA ALA A 372 -2.23 4.18 -17.37
C ALA A 372 -2.59 3.22 -18.50
N ASP A 373 -1.67 2.95 -19.43
CA ASP A 373 -1.88 1.98 -20.50
C ASP A 373 -1.97 0.55 -19.96
N VAL A 374 -1.11 0.17 -19.03
CA VAL A 374 -1.16 -1.13 -18.35
C VAL A 374 -2.48 -1.28 -17.57
N LEU A 375 -2.91 -0.25 -16.85
CA LEU A 375 -4.21 -0.23 -16.15
C LEU A 375 -5.37 -0.41 -17.12
N ASP A 376 -5.37 0.33 -18.24
CA ASP A 376 -6.44 0.22 -19.26
C ASP A 376 -6.50 -1.19 -19.85
N LYS A 377 -5.36 -1.79 -20.21
CA LYS A 377 -5.30 -3.15 -20.74
C LYS A 377 -5.87 -4.18 -19.74
N VAL A 378 -5.56 -4.07 -18.46
CA VAL A 378 -6.06 -4.98 -17.42
C VAL A 378 -7.55 -4.75 -17.13
N LEU A 379 -8.01 -3.52 -17.15
CA LEU A 379 -9.39 -3.17 -16.81
C LEU A 379 -10.35 -3.27 -18.00
N SER A 380 -9.85 -3.49 -19.23
CA SER A 380 -10.65 -3.62 -20.44
C SER A 380 -10.83 -5.06 -20.91
N GLN A 381 -10.08 -6.00 -20.35
CA GLN A 381 -10.09 -7.42 -20.72
C GLN A 381 -11.38 -8.16 -20.37
#